data_f51f39ed5734f5934cf6ca89090ad0e2
#
_entry.id   f51f39ed5734f5934cf6ca89090ad0e2
#
_cell.length_a   1.000
_cell.length_b   1.000
_cell.length_c   1.000
_cell.angle_alpha   90.00
_cell.angle_beta   90.00
_cell.angle_gamma   90.00
#
_symmetry.space_group_name_H-M   'P 1'
#
loop_
_entity.id
_entity.type
_entity.pdbx_description
1 polymer ?
#
loop_
_entity_poly.entity_id
_entity_poly.type
_entity_poly.pdbx_seq_one_letter_code
_entity_poly.pdbx_strand_id
1 'polypeptide(L)'
;MMSESIKYIGVDDLDIDLFESQYVVPEGMSYNSYLIDDEKIAVMDTADRRKGEEWKANLVTALNGRQPDYLVVHHMEPDHSALIGWMLDSYPALQLVCSAQAAKMVPNFFEGFNFDGRVVTVKEGDTLLLGSQELHFIGAPMIHWPEVIMSYDSLDKVVFSADGFGKFGALVNETDDWACEARRYYFNICGKYGSQVQLVMKKLAALDVQTICPLHGPVLEGEQLAAAIKLYDTWSKYEPESEGVLIAYASIHGGTTAAAERLGERLRTKGAP
;
A
#
# COMPACT_ATOMS: atom_id res chain seq x y z
N MET A 1 -16.37 -8.07 4.00
CA MET A 1 -16.58 -8.17 2.51
C MET A 1 -16.79 -6.76 2.00
N MET A 2 -15.98 -6.32 1.04
CA MET A 2 -16.17 -4.99 0.43
C MET A 2 -17.60 -4.87 -0.11
N SER A 3 -18.19 -3.68 0.02
CA SER A 3 -19.53 -3.40 -0.54
C SER A 3 -19.51 -3.45 -2.07
N GLU A 4 -20.68 -3.57 -2.70
CA GLU A 4 -20.80 -3.55 -4.16
C GLU A 4 -20.39 -2.19 -4.77
N SER A 5 -20.33 -1.15 -3.96
CA SER A 5 -19.89 0.19 -4.36
C SER A 5 -18.37 0.32 -4.50
N ILE A 6 -17.59 -0.53 -3.83
CA ILE A 6 -16.13 -0.54 -3.92
C ILE A 6 -15.68 -1.67 -4.85
N LYS A 7 -15.16 -1.30 -6.01
CA LYS A 7 -14.71 -2.24 -7.05
C LYS A 7 -13.19 -2.27 -7.11
N TYR A 8 -12.61 -3.47 -7.11
CA TYR A 8 -11.18 -3.64 -7.41
C TYR A 8 -10.92 -3.43 -8.91
N ILE A 9 -9.95 -2.58 -9.24
CA ILE A 9 -9.54 -2.28 -10.61
C ILE A 9 -8.01 -2.38 -10.79
N GLY A 10 -7.31 -2.95 -9.82
CA GLY A 10 -5.87 -3.15 -9.86
C GLY A 10 -5.45 -4.22 -10.87
N VAL A 11 -4.15 -4.47 -10.91
CA VAL A 11 -3.50 -5.39 -11.84
C VAL A 11 -2.37 -6.16 -11.15
N ASP A 12 -2.06 -7.34 -11.68
CA ASP A 12 -0.91 -8.15 -11.29
C ASP A 12 0.23 -8.03 -12.32
N ASP A 13 1.47 -7.88 -11.85
CA ASP A 13 2.67 -7.92 -12.68
C ASP A 13 3.47 -9.21 -12.38
N LEU A 14 3.30 -10.21 -13.22
CA LEU A 14 4.01 -11.49 -13.15
C LEU A 14 5.36 -11.47 -13.87
N ASP A 15 5.65 -10.39 -14.61
CA ASP A 15 6.84 -10.27 -15.44
C ASP A 15 7.95 -9.44 -14.76
N ILE A 16 7.67 -8.90 -13.56
CA ILE A 16 8.64 -8.14 -12.78
C ILE A 16 9.64 -9.08 -12.11
N ASP A 17 10.94 -8.81 -12.29
CA ASP A 17 12.02 -9.56 -11.64
C ASP A 17 12.49 -8.89 -10.34
N LEU A 18 12.53 -7.55 -10.31
CA LEU A 18 12.96 -6.76 -9.15
C LEU A 18 11.99 -5.62 -8.87
N PHE A 19 11.30 -5.67 -7.76
CA PHE A 19 10.52 -4.55 -7.25
C PHE A 19 11.47 -3.47 -6.72
N GLU A 20 11.19 -2.19 -7.02
CA GLU A 20 12.08 -1.03 -6.76
C GLU A 20 13.54 -1.24 -7.23
N SER A 21 13.75 -2.06 -8.24
CA SER A 21 15.08 -2.43 -8.78
C SER A 21 16.01 -3.13 -7.78
N GLN A 22 15.50 -3.63 -6.67
CA GLN A 22 16.32 -4.25 -5.62
C GLN A 22 15.69 -5.50 -4.96
N TYR A 23 14.38 -5.62 -4.89
CA TYR A 23 13.73 -6.73 -4.19
C TYR A 23 13.28 -7.80 -5.18
N VAL A 24 13.84 -9.01 -5.03
CA VAL A 24 13.41 -10.17 -5.85
C VAL A 24 11.98 -10.54 -5.47
N VAL A 25 11.09 -10.63 -6.45
CA VAL A 25 9.67 -10.94 -6.26
C VAL A 25 9.24 -12.10 -7.17
N PRO A 26 9.59 -13.34 -6.81
CA PRO A 26 9.36 -14.51 -7.68
C PRO A 26 7.87 -14.78 -7.92
N GLU A 27 6.99 -14.33 -7.01
CA GLU A 27 5.54 -14.45 -7.15
C GLU A 27 4.90 -13.21 -7.80
N GLY A 28 5.72 -12.32 -8.42
CA GLY A 28 5.26 -11.08 -9.01
C GLY A 28 4.92 -10.00 -8.01
N MET A 29 4.11 -9.03 -8.45
CA MET A 29 3.63 -7.92 -7.62
C MET A 29 2.21 -7.56 -8.00
N SER A 30 1.39 -7.15 -7.05
CA SER A 30 0.10 -6.53 -7.33
C SER A 30 0.21 -5.00 -7.22
N TYR A 31 -0.45 -4.27 -8.12
CA TYR A 31 -0.66 -2.83 -8.04
C TYR A 31 -2.15 -2.60 -7.86
N ASN A 32 -2.55 -2.42 -6.61
CA ASN A 32 -3.95 -2.32 -6.27
C ASN A 32 -4.46 -0.90 -6.52
N SER A 33 -5.64 -0.84 -7.07
CA SER A 33 -6.40 0.38 -7.26
C SER A 33 -7.87 0.04 -7.12
N TYR A 34 -8.66 0.99 -6.64
CA TYR A 34 -10.06 0.75 -6.36
C TYR A 34 -10.92 1.87 -6.97
N LEU A 35 -12.16 1.57 -7.24
CA LEU A 35 -13.16 2.55 -7.69
C LEU A 35 -14.31 2.53 -6.69
N ILE A 36 -14.67 3.69 -6.17
CA ILE A 36 -15.86 3.90 -5.37
C ILE A 36 -16.96 4.46 -6.27
N ASP A 37 -18.02 3.67 -6.45
CA ASP A 37 -19.15 3.95 -7.34
C ASP A 37 -20.35 4.47 -6.52
N ASP A 38 -20.45 5.80 -6.39
CA ASP A 38 -21.52 6.49 -5.69
C ASP A 38 -22.12 7.60 -6.60
N GLU A 39 -22.79 8.62 -6.04
CA GLU A 39 -23.26 9.79 -6.80
C GLU A 39 -22.08 10.42 -7.56
N LYS A 40 -20.96 10.60 -6.88
CA LYS A 40 -19.64 10.91 -7.45
C LYS A 40 -18.75 9.70 -7.43
N ILE A 41 -17.97 9.52 -8.47
CA ILE A 41 -17.03 8.42 -8.59
C ILE A 41 -15.64 8.88 -8.14
N ALA A 42 -15.04 8.12 -7.23
CA ALA A 42 -13.64 8.29 -6.84
C ALA A 42 -12.82 7.07 -7.28
N VAL A 43 -11.69 7.33 -7.96
CA VAL A 43 -10.65 6.33 -8.26
C VAL A 43 -9.56 6.48 -7.20
N MET A 44 -9.16 5.37 -6.58
CA MET A 44 -8.19 5.33 -5.49
C MET A 44 -6.86 4.83 -6.06
N ASP A 45 -5.91 5.75 -6.25
CA ASP A 45 -4.62 5.55 -6.89
C ASP A 45 -4.68 5.01 -8.32
N THR A 46 -3.56 4.83 -8.96
CA THR A 46 -3.43 4.22 -10.27
C THR A 46 -2.55 2.97 -10.19
N ALA A 47 -1.82 2.62 -11.25
CA ALA A 47 -0.93 1.48 -11.28
C ALA A 47 0.39 1.84 -11.97
N ASP A 48 1.35 0.91 -11.94
CA ASP A 48 2.61 1.01 -12.68
C ASP A 48 2.36 1.14 -14.18
N ARG A 49 3.20 1.93 -14.84
CA ARG A 49 3.15 2.14 -16.31
C ARG A 49 3.25 0.84 -17.09
N ARG A 50 3.99 -0.15 -16.60
CA ARG A 50 4.17 -1.45 -17.24
C ARG A 50 2.85 -2.19 -17.46
N LYS A 51 1.90 -2.01 -16.52
CA LYS A 51 0.56 -2.62 -16.53
C LYS A 51 -0.54 -1.61 -16.86
N GLY A 52 -0.14 -0.43 -17.35
CA GLY A 52 -1.07 0.69 -17.58
C GLY A 52 -2.22 0.37 -18.52
N GLU A 53 -2.02 -0.39 -19.59
CA GLU A 53 -3.09 -0.72 -20.54
C GLU A 53 -4.14 -1.65 -19.93
N GLU A 54 -3.71 -2.61 -19.12
CA GLU A 54 -4.61 -3.51 -18.40
C GLU A 54 -5.41 -2.75 -17.34
N TRP A 55 -4.75 -1.89 -16.55
CA TRP A 55 -5.41 -1.04 -15.57
C TRP A 55 -6.46 -0.12 -16.20
N LYS A 56 -6.15 0.51 -17.34
CA LYS A 56 -7.09 1.36 -18.09
C LYS A 56 -8.33 0.58 -18.54
N ALA A 57 -8.15 -0.66 -19.00
CA ALA A 57 -9.25 -1.52 -19.41
C ALA A 57 -10.14 -1.89 -18.20
N ASN A 58 -9.55 -2.19 -17.04
CA ASN A 58 -10.27 -2.45 -15.80
C ASN A 58 -11.06 -1.23 -15.35
N LEU A 59 -10.44 -0.04 -15.36
CA LEU A 59 -11.10 1.22 -15.03
C LEU A 59 -12.30 1.50 -15.93
N VAL A 60 -12.12 1.41 -17.25
CA VAL A 60 -13.21 1.67 -18.23
C VAL A 60 -14.36 0.70 -18.03
N THR A 61 -14.06 -0.56 -17.75
CA THR A 61 -15.06 -1.59 -17.45
C THR A 61 -15.83 -1.25 -16.18
N ALA A 62 -15.12 -0.88 -15.11
CA ALA A 62 -15.72 -0.55 -13.81
C ALA A 62 -16.58 0.72 -13.85
N LEU A 63 -16.17 1.73 -14.64
CA LEU A 63 -16.91 2.96 -14.86
C LEU A 63 -18.25 2.75 -15.58
N ASN A 64 -18.35 1.71 -16.38
CA ASN A 64 -19.59 1.34 -17.10
C ASN A 64 -20.24 2.55 -17.83
N GLY A 65 -19.44 3.35 -18.51
CA GLY A 65 -19.87 4.52 -19.27
C GLY A 65 -20.03 5.81 -18.45
N ARG A 66 -19.84 5.77 -17.13
CA ARG A 66 -19.78 6.96 -16.27
C ARG A 66 -18.40 7.62 -16.39
N GLN A 67 -18.28 8.83 -15.85
CA GLN A 67 -17.02 9.58 -15.77
C GLN A 67 -16.58 9.67 -14.29
N PRO A 68 -15.29 9.52 -13.97
CA PRO A 68 -14.82 9.73 -12.61
C PRO A 68 -14.77 11.22 -12.25
N ASP A 69 -15.19 11.57 -11.04
CA ASP A 69 -15.13 12.92 -10.49
C ASP A 69 -13.77 13.19 -9.81
N TYR A 70 -13.23 12.18 -9.14
CA TYR A 70 -12.02 12.30 -8.34
C TYR A 70 -11.03 11.19 -8.65
N LEU A 71 -9.73 11.55 -8.65
CA LEU A 71 -8.62 10.63 -8.47
C LEU A 71 -7.98 10.96 -7.12
N VAL A 72 -8.17 10.10 -6.14
CA VAL A 72 -7.52 10.20 -4.82
C VAL A 72 -6.15 9.55 -4.92
N VAL A 73 -5.09 10.30 -4.67
CA VAL A 73 -3.70 9.80 -4.68
C VAL A 73 -3.20 9.74 -3.26
N HIS A 74 -3.05 8.53 -2.74
CA HIS A 74 -2.53 8.30 -1.40
C HIS A 74 -1.01 8.33 -1.39
N HIS A 75 -0.36 7.93 -2.50
CA HIS A 75 1.08 7.80 -2.61
C HIS A 75 1.57 8.19 -4.02
N MET A 76 2.71 8.88 -4.08
CA MET A 76 3.27 9.42 -5.33
C MET A 76 4.32 8.52 -5.98
N GLU A 77 4.60 7.34 -5.42
CA GLU A 77 5.51 6.40 -6.06
C GLU A 77 4.99 5.99 -7.44
N PRO A 78 5.87 5.84 -8.45
CA PRO A 78 5.42 5.63 -9.84
C PRO A 78 4.54 4.40 -10.09
N ASP A 79 4.64 3.38 -9.26
CA ASP A 79 3.80 2.19 -9.36
C ASP A 79 2.34 2.41 -8.91
N HIS A 80 2.04 3.57 -8.30
CA HIS A 80 0.69 4.01 -7.92
C HIS A 80 0.27 5.31 -8.60
N SER A 81 1.21 6.06 -9.18
CA SER A 81 0.95 7.40 -9.69
C SER A 81 1.21 7.58 -11.18
N ALA A 82 1.83 6.59 -11.86
CA ALA A 82 2.30 6.75 -13.24
C ALA A 82 1.22 7.14 -14.25
N LEU A 83 -0.04 6.86 -13.97
CA LEU A 83 -1.15 7.11 -14.90
C LEU A 83 -1.96 8.38 -14.57
N ILE A 84 -1.53 9.19 -13.60
CA ILE A 84 -2.19 10.47 -13.26
C ILE A 84 -2.35 11.36 -14.48
N GLY A 85 -1.28 11.54 -15.28
CA GLY A 85 -1.33 12.35 -16.50
C GLY A 85 -2.38 11.85 -17.49
N TRP A 86 -2.41 10.54 -17.74
CA TRP A 86 -3.40 9.93 -18.61
C TRP A 86 -4.85 10.11 -18.08
N MET A 87 -5.05 9.98 -16.79
CA MET A 87 -6.35 10.21 -16.14
C MET A 87 -6.85 11.65 -16.38
N LEU A 88 -5.98 12.62 -16.15
CA LEU A 88 -6.31 14.03 -16.32
C LEU A 88 -6.55 14.41 -17.79
N ASP A 89 -5.85 13.80 -18.75
CA ASP A 89 -6.08 13.98 -20.19
C ASP A 89 -7.39 13.34 -20.65
N SER A 90 -7.66 12.12 -20.18
CA SER A 90 -8.84 11.35 -20.59
C SER A 90 -10.14 11.88 -19.98
N TYR A 91 -10.06 12.50 -18.79
CA TYR A 91 -11.21 12.98 -18.03
C TYR A 91 -11.03 14.45 -17.65
N PRO A 92 -11.40 15.40 -18.55
CA PRO A 92 -11.15 16.83 -18.36
C PRO A 92 -11.81 17.45 -17.11
N ALA A 93 -12.88 16.86 -16.58
CA ALA A 93 -13.56 17.33 -15.37
C ALA A 93 -13.00 16.72 -14.08
N LEU A 94 -12.14 15.69 -14.18
CA LEU A 94 -11.55 14.99 -13.05
C LEU A 94 -10.74 15.92 -12.15
N GLN A 95 -10.90 15.80 -10.85
CA GLN A 95 -10.11 16.49 -9.83
C GLN A 95 -9.13 15.52 -9.18
N LEU A 96 -7.87 15.91 -9.10
CA LEU A 96 -6.84 15.20 -8.35
C LEU A 96 -6.93 15.57 -6.87
N VAL A 97 -7.18 14.60 -6.00
CA VAL A 97 -7.27 14.79 -4.54
C VAL A 97 -6.03 14.16 -3.91
N CYS A 98 -5.21 14.95 -3.23
CA CYS A 98 -3.98 14.46 -2.63
C CYS A 98 -3.50 15.36 -1.48
N SER A 99 -2.46 14.94 -0.75
CA SER A 99 -1.85 15.78 0.27
C SER A 99 -1.22 17.04 -0.34
N ALA A 100 -1.09 18.11 0.44
CA ALA A 100 -0.39 19.32 0.00
C ALA A 100 1.08 19.06 -0.38
N GLN A 101 1.70 18.00 0.21
CA GLN A 101 3.05 17.60 -0.16
C GLN A 101 3.07 16.87 -1.50
N ALA A 102 2.14 15.95 -1.75
CA ALA A 102 1.98 15.28 -3.02
C ALA A 102 1.70 16.30 -4.15
N ALA A 103 0.83 17.28 -3.91
CA ALA A 103 0.55 18.35 -4.88
C ALA A 103 1.80 19.12 -5.34
N LYS A 104 2.82 19.27 -4.45
CA LYS A 104 4.12 19.86 -4.81
C LYS A 104 5.00 18.90 -5.60
N MET A 105 4.81 17.59 -5.44
CA MET A 105 5.59 16.57 -6.14
C MET A 105 5.07 16.32 -7.55
N VAL A 106 3.76 16.34 -7.76
CA VAL A 106 3.11 16.04 -9.04
C VAL A 106 3.78 16.72 -10.24
N PRO A 107 4.10 18.03 -10.24
CA PRO A 107 4.75 18.67 -11.40
C PRO A 107 6.14 18.12 -11.73
N ASN A 108 6.83 17.50 -10.77
CA ASN A 108 8.15 16.91 -11.00
C ASN A 108 8.05 15.55 -11.71
N PHE A 109 6.91 14.86 -11.61
CA PHE A 109 6.66 13.58 -12.26
C PHE A 109 5.99 13.75 -13.65
N PHE A 110 5.31 14.90 -13.87
CA PHE A 110 4.52 15.16 -15.08
C PHE A 110 4.90 16.52 -15.67
N GLU A 111 6.12 16.62 -16.21
CA GLU A 111 6.64 17.85 -16.80
C GLU A 111 5.75 18.34 -17.96
N GLY A 112 5.47 19.64 -17.97
CA GLY A 112 4.65 20.28 -19.00
C GLY A 112 3.15 20.09 -18.83
N PHE A 113 2.69 19.40 -17.80
CA PHE A 113 1.27 19.23 -17.51
C PHE A 113 0.72 20.45 -16.73
N ASN A 114 -0.46 20.95 -17.12
CA ASN A 114 -1.13 22.02 -16.39
C ASN A 114 -2.11 21.42 -15.35
N PHE A 115 -1.83 21.65 -14.07
CA PHE A 115 -2.65 21.22 -12.95
C PHE A 115 -3.53 22.31 -12.35
N ASP A 116 -3.54 23.54 -12.94
CA ASP A 116 -4.27 24.69 -12.41
C ASP A 116 -5.79 24.39 -12.30
N GLY A 117 -6.31 24.57 -11.10
CA GLY A 117 -7.73 24.31 -10.80
C GLY A 117 -8.16 22.84 -10.82
N ARG A 118 -7.20 21.91 -11.01
CA ARG A 118 -7.44 20.47 -11.08
C ARG A 118 -7.02 19.71 -9.81
N VAL A 119 -6.40 20.38 -8.83
CA VAL A 119 -5.88 19.77 -7.61
C VAL A 119 -6.64 20.26 -6.39
N VAL A 120 -7.19 19.32 -5.64
CA VAL A 120 -7.80 19.51 -4.33
C VAL A 120 -6.83 18.99 -3.28
N THR A 121 -6.29 19.87 -2.48
CA THR A 121 -5.39 19.43 -1.40
C THR A 121 -6.18 19.10 -0.15
N VAL A 122 -5.84 17.95 0.46
CA VAL A 122 -6.45 17.47 1.71
C VAL A 122 -5.38 17.21 2.78
N LYS A 123 -5.79 17.25 4.02
CA LYS A 123 -4.97 16.96 5.19
C LYS A 123 -5.74 16.08 6.18
N GLU A 124 -5.08 15.67 7.24
CA GLU A 124 -5.72 14.94 8.33
C GLU A 124 -6.97 15.68 8.87
N GLY A 125 -8.06 14.94 8.96
CA GLY A 125 -9.36 15.40 9.43
C GLY A 125 -10.24 16.08 8.36
N ASP A 126 -9.74 16.31 7.15
CA ASP A 126 -10.57 16.73 6.03
C ASP A 126 -11.42 15.55 5.53
N THR A 127 -12.56 15.85 4.89
CA THR A 127 -13.46 14.86 4.32
C THR A 127 -13.76 15.13 2.85
N LEU A 128 -14.13 14.08 2.12
CA LEU A 128 -14.61 14.13 0.75
C LEU A 128 -15.93 13.37 0.64
N LEU A 129 -17.00 14.08 0.32
CA LEU A 129 -18.34 13.51 0.14
C LEU A 129 -18.51 13.02 -1.30
N LEU A 130 -18.91 11.77 -1.47
CA LEU A 130 -19.18 11.15 -2.76
C LEU A 130 -20.68 10.98 -3.04
N GLY A 131 -21.49 11.14 -2.03
CA GLY A 131 -22.95 10.93 -2.01
C GLY A 131 -23.34 10.30 -0.69
N SER A 132 -23.58 9.01 -0.67
CA SER A 132 -23.78 8.24 0.56
C SER A 132 -22.46 7.92 1.29
N GLN A 133 -21.37 7.82 0.54
CA GLN A 133 -20.03 7.54 1.07
C GLN A 133 -19.27 8.83 1.40
N GLU A 134 -18.51 8.80 2.47
CA GLU A 134 -17.68 9.88 2.96
C GLU A 134 -16.28 9.37 3.31
N LEU A 135 -15.28 9.89 2.60
CA LEU A 135 -13.88 9.61 2.87
C LEU A 135 -13.32 10.60 3.90
N HIS A 136 -12.74 10.09 4.97
CA HIS A 136 -12.03 10.84 6.00
C HIS A 136 -10.52 10.66 5.80
N PHE A 137 -9.77 11.75 5.63
CA PHE A 137 -8.34 11.67 5.37
C PHE A 137 -7.50 11.58 6.65
N ILE A 138 -6.50 10.71 6.61
CA ILE A 138 -5.60 10.39 7.73
C ILE A 138 -4.16 10.64 7.25
N GLY A 139 -3.43 11.54 7.89
CA GLY A 139 -2.02 11.74 7.58
C GLY A 139 -1.18 10.53 7.99
N ALA A 140 -0.40 10.00 7.04
CA ALA A 140 0.49 8.86 7.24
C ALA A 140 1.92 9.16 6.75
N PRO A 141 2.51 10.34 7.07
CA PRO A 141 3.81 10.72 6.54
C PRO A 141 4.88 9.72 6.93
N MET A 142 5.79 9.41 6.00
CA MET A 142 6.87 8.43 6.12
C MET A 142 6.39 6.96 6.20
N ILE A 143 5.17 6.67 5.72
CA ILE A 143 4.73 5.30 5.46
C ILE A 143 4.47 5.12 3.95
N HIS A 144 5.50 5.02 3.00
CA HIS A 144 6.88 5.19 3.50
C HIS A 144 7.50 6.53 3.02
N TRP A 145 6.81 7.33 2.21
CA TRP A 145 7.23 8.66 1.75
C TRP A 145 6.54 9.78 2.55
N PRO A 146 7.09 11.03 2.50
CA PRO A 146 6.62 12.12 3.35
C PRO A 146 5.23 12.65 3.01
N GLU A 147 4.73 12.41 1.80
CA GLU A 147 3.44 12.92 1.30
C GLU A 147 2.28 11.98 1.58
N VAL A 148 2.54 10.75 2.04
CA VAL A 148 1.54 9.69 2.16
C VAL A 148 0.38 10.11 3.06
N ILE A 149 -0.82 9.86 2.54
CA ILE A 149 -2.08 9.92 3.27
C ILE A 149 -2.79 8.58 3.16
N MET A 150 -3.72 8.32 4.06
CA MET A 150 -4.70 7.25 3.96
C MET A 150 -6.09 7.85 3.92
N SER A 151 -7.09 7.09 3.52
CA SER A 151 -8.49 7.49 3.64
C SER A 151 -9.32 6.39 4.26
N TYR A 152 -10.31 6.79 5.05
CA TYR A 152 -11.26 5.90 5.70
C TYR A 152 -12.66 6.20 5.20
N ASP A 153 -13.29 5.23 4.57
CA ASP A 153 -14.71 5.27 4.23
C ASP A 153 -15.52 4.88 5.46
N SER A 154 -16.28 5.84 5.97
CA SER A 154 -17.02 5.67 7.22
C SER A 154 -18.28 4.81 7.06
N LEU A 155 -18.86 4.73 5.85
CA LEU A 155 -20.05 3.92 5.59
C LEU A 155 -19.69 2.44 5.56
N ASP A 156 -18.70 2.06 4.75
CA ASP A 156 -18.27 0.68 4.55
C ASP A 156 -17.18 0.24 5.53
N LYS A 157 -16.66 1.18 6.36
CA LYS A 157 -15.61 0.95 7.37
C LYS A 157 -14.32 0.41 6.77
N VAL A 158 -13.97 0.94 5.59
CA VAL A 158 -12.82 0.54 4.79
C VAL A 158 -11.71 1.58 4.91
N VAL A 159 -10.48 1.14 5.16
CA VAL A 159 -9.28 1.97 5.08
C VAL A 159 -8.54 1.67 3.78
N PHE A 160 -8.28 2.69 2.98
CA PHE A 160 -7.30 2.65 1.89
C PHE A 160 -5.97 3.11 2.47
N SER A 161 -5.05 2.17 2.65
CA SER A 161 -3.91 2.32 3.56
C SER A 161 -2.60 2.71 2.87
N ALA A 162 -2.63 3.10 1.60
CA ALA A 162 -1.42 3.23 0.79
C ALA A 162 -0.57 1.95 0.90
N ASP A 163 0.74 2.05 1.03
CA ASP A 163 1.64 0.91 1.20
C ASP A 163 1.57 0.26 2.58
N GLY A 164 0.91 0.90 3.53
CA GLY A 164 0.66 0.30 4.84
C GLY A 164 -0.13 -1.01 4.71
N PHE A 165 0.31 -2.04 5.41
CA PHE A 165 -0.25 -3.41 5.37
C PHE A 165 -0.06 -4.15 4.05
N GLY A 166 0.79 -3.63 3.14
CA GLY A 166 1.14 -4.29 1.90
C GLY A 166 2.02 -5.53 2.09
N LYS A 167 2.13 -6.31 1.01
CA LYS A 167 3.04 -7.45 0.92
C LYS A 167 3.57 -7.61 -0.50
N PHE A 168 4.69 -8.30 -0.67
CA PHE A 168 5.15 -8.76 -1.98
C PHE A 168 4.29 -9.91 -2.49
N GLY A 169 4.16 -10.00 -3.81
CA GLY A 169 3.43 -11.05 -4.52
C GLY A 169 2.20 -10.52 -5.27
N ALA A 170 1.92 -11.15 -6.40
CA ALA A 170 0.71 -10.94 -7.20
C ALA A 170 -0.49 -11.64 -6.54
N LEU A 171 -1.69 -11.08 -6.70
CA LEU A 171 -2.91 -11.65 -6.08
C LEU A 171 -3.26 -13.04 -6.64
N VAL A 172 -2.96 -13.30 -7.92
CA VAL A 172 -3.20 -14.63 -8.53
C VAL A 172 -2.34 -15.73 -7.91
N ASN A 173 -1.23 -15.36 -7.26
CA ASN A 173 -0.31 -16.26 -6.57
C ASN A 173 -0.46 -16.21 -5.05
N GLU A 174 -1.54 -15.57 -4.55
CA GLU A 174 -1.76 -15.42 -3.11
C GLU A 174 -1.88 -16.79 -2.44
N THR A 175 -1.23 -16.90 -1.29
CA THR A 175 -1.25 -18.10 -0.44
C THR A 175 -1.84 -17.73 0.93
N ASP A 176 -2.17 -18.74 1.74
CA ASP A 176 -2.70 -18.53 3.09
C ASP A 176 -1.66 -17.91 4.06
N ASP A 177 -0.37 -17.89 3.69
CA ASP A 177 0.70 -17.28 4.48
C ASP A 177 0.95 -15.81 4.09
N TRP A 178 0.01 -14.94 4.46
CA TRP A 178 0.19 -13.49 4.29
C TRP A 178 1.43 -12.97 5.01
N ALA A 179 1.71 -13.49 6.23
CA ALA A 179 2.70 -12.90 7.14
C ALA A 179 4.14 -12.99 6.63
N CYS A 180 4.49 -14.01 5.86
CA CYS A 180 5.87 -14.20 5.37
C CYS A 180 6.32 -13.04 4.47
N GLU A 181 5.60 -12.80 3.39
CA GLU A 181 5.94 -11.75 2.43
C GLU A 181 5.56 -10.35 2.93
N ALA A 182 4.53 -10.21 3.78
CA ALA A 182 4.21 -8.95 4.44
C ALA A 182 5.31 -8.51 5.42
N ARG A 183 5.91 -9.45 6.16
CA ARG A 183 7.07 -9.17 7.04
C ARG A 183 8.27 -8.70 6.22
N ARG A 184 8.55 -9.40 5.12
CA ARG A 184 9.65 -9.02 4.22
C ARG A 184 9.41 -7.65 3.61
N TYR A 185 8.18 -7.36 3.16
CA TYR A 185 7.77 -6.05 2.66
C TYR A 185 7.94 -4.98 3.74
N TYR A 186 7.33 -5.17 4.91
CA TYR A 186 7.34 -4.20 6.00
C TYR A 186 8.77 -3.77 6.38
N PHE A 187 9.67 -4.72 6.64
CA PHE A 187 11.02 -4.39 7.10
C PHE A 187 11.89 -3.73 6.03
N ASN A 188 11.60 -3.95 4.76
CA ASN A 188 12.31 -3.31 3.67
C ASN A 188 11.74 -1.92 3.33
N ILE A 189 10.42 -1.74 3.40
CA ILE A 189 9.71 -0.53 2.96
C ILE A 189 9.46 0.42 4.14
N CYS A 190 8.76 -0.03 5.17
CA CYS A 190 8.30 0.80 6.30
C CYS A 190 9.14 0.67 7.57
N GLY A 191 9.95 -0.39 7.71
CA GLY A 191 10.50 -0.83 8.99
C GLY A 191 11.36 0.19 9.74
N LYS A 192 12.06 1.09 9.03
CA LYS A 192 12.84 2.18 9.66
C LYS A 192 11.98 3.28 10.29
N TYR A 193 10.67 3.29 9.98
CA TYR A 193 9.72 4.32 10.43
C TYR A 193 8.73 3.79 11.47
N GLY A 194 9.14 2.85 12.33
CA GLY A 194 8.25 2.21 13.31
C GLY A 194 7.48 3.19 14.19
N SER A 195 8.09 4.32 14.59
CA SER A 195 7.39 5.35 15.38
C SER A 195 6.26 6.03 14.61
N GLN A 196 6.41 6.25 13.31
CA GLN A 196 5.36 6.81 12.45
C GLN A 196 4.25 5.78 12.24
N VAL A 197 4.61 4.51 12.03
CA VAL A 197 3.64 3.40 11.97
C VAL A 197 2.81 3.35 13.26
N GLN A 198 3.44 3.42 14.44
CA GLN A 198 2.74 3.45 15.73
C GLN A 198 1.77 4.64 15.87
N LEU A 199 2.11 5.82 15.32
CA LEU A 199 1.21 6.97 15.32
C LEU A 199 -0.04 6.70 14.45
N VAL A 200 0.15 6.13 13.26
CA VAL A 200 -0.98 5.77 12.37
C VAL A 200 -1.82 4.66 13.00
N MET A 201 -1.20 3.62 13.56
CA MET A 201 -1.92 2.55 14.26
C MET A 201 -2.85 3.09 15.37
N LYS A 202 -2.41 4.11 16.13
CA LYS A 202 -3.26 4.77 17.14
C LYS A 202 -4.44 5.49 16.53
N LYS A 203 -4.28 6.12 15.36
CA LYS A 203 -5.37 6.78 14.64
C LYS A 203 -6.39 5.74 14.14
N LEU A 204 -5.92 4.66 13.52
CA LEU A 204 -6.78 3.57 13.05
C LEU A 204 -7.54 2.88 14.18
N ALA A 205 -6.90 2.69 15.34
CA ALA A 205 -7.54 2.11 16.52
C ALA A 205 -8.70 2.95 17.10
N ALA A 206 -8.80 4.23 16.75
CA ALA A 206 -9.92 5.10 17.13
C ALA A 206 -11.11 5.00 16.15
N LEU A 207 -10.98 4.26 15.05
CA LEU A 207 -11.99 4.06 14.02
C LEU A 207 -12.54 2.63 14.09
N ASP A 208 -13.75 2.44 13.57
CA ASP A 208 -14.35 1.10 13.41
C ASP A 208 -13.92 0.49 12.07
N VAL A 209 -12.64 0.09 11.97
CA VAL A 209 -12.07 -0.49 10.76
C VAL A 209 -12.48 -1.95 10.64
N GLN A 210 -13.15 -2.32 9.56
CA GLN A 210 -13.56 -3.69 9.24
C GLN A 210 -12.76 -4.29 8.08
N THR A 211 -12.21 -3.42 7.21
CA THR A 211 -11.47 -3.82 6.02
C THR A 211 -10.29 -2.87 5.80
N ILE A 212 -9.15 -3.40 5.40
CA ILE A 212 -8.01 -2.63 4.89
C ILE A 212 -7.74 -3.01 3.44
N CYS A 213 -7.65 -1.99 2.58
CA CYS A 213 -7.34 -2.06 1.16
C CYS A 213 -5.93 -1.47 0.93
N PRO A 214 -4.86 -2.27 0.96
CA PRO A 214 -3.51 -1.79 0.70
C PRO A 214 -3.26 -1.60 -0.79
N LEU A 215 -2.19 -0.89 -1.16
CA LEU A 215 -1.75 -0.74 -2.55
C LEU A 215 -1.04 -1.99 -3.11
N HIS A 216 -0.62 -2.92 -2.24
CA HIS A 216 -0.04 -4.21 -2.60
C HIS A 216 -0.60 -5.34 -1.73
N GLY A 217 -0.81 -6.51 -2.34
CA GLY A 217 -1.31 -7.70 -1.64
C GLY A 217 -2.83 -7.70 -1.46
N PRO A 218 -3.38 -8.67 -0.70
CA PRO A 218 -4.82 -8.88 -0.59
C PRO A 218 -5.50 -7.84 0.29
N VAL A 219 -6.80 -7.69 0.09
CA VAL A 219 -7.69 -7.00 1.02
C VAL A 219 -7.74 -7.77 2.34
N LEU A 220 -7.57 -7.07 3.45
CA LEU A 220 -7.51 -7.67 4.79
C LEU A 220 -8.85 -7.50 5.51
N GLU A 221 -9.44 -8.60 5.93
CA GLU A 221 -10.72 -8.66 6.65
C GLU A 221 -10.67 -9.70 7.78
N GLY A 222 -11.56 -9.58 8.75
CA GLY A 222 -11.78 -10.59 9.79
C GLY A 222 -10.52 -11.00 10.54
N GLU A 223 -10.23 -12.30 10.60
CA GLU A 223 -9.08 -12.84 11.33
C GLU A 223 -7.74 -12.41 10.72
N GLN A 224 -7.67 -12.28 9.40
CA GLN A 224 -6.46 -11.83 8.71
C GLN A 224 -6.14 -10.36 9.03
N LEU A 225 -7.16 -9.50 9.08
CA LEU A 225 -7.01 -8.10 9.51
C LEU A 225 -6.50 -8.03 10.96
N ALA A 226 -7.10 -8.80 11.86
CA ALA A 226 -6.69 -8.82 13.27
C ALA A 226 -5.23 -9.29 13.44
N ALA A 227 -4.83 -10.31 12.68
CA ALA A 227 -3.45 -10.80 12.65
C ALA A 227 -2.48 -9.76 12.10
N ALA A 228 -2.83 -9.09 11.01
CA ALA A 228 -2.03 -8.04 10.39
C ALA A 228 -1.81 -6.84 11.34
N ILE A 229 -2.86 -6.38 12.00
CA ILE A 229 -2.78 -5.30 13.02
C ILE A 229 -1.81 -5.70 14.15
N LYS A 230 -1.92 -6.93 14.66
CA LYS A 230 -1.06 -7.42 15.72
C LYS A 230 0.41 -7.48 15.28
N LEU A 231 0.68 -7.97 14.07
CA LEU A 231 2.04 -8.06 13.53
C LEU A 231 2.64 -6.68 13.28
N TYR A 232 1.88 -5.75 12.71
CA TYR A 232 2.32 -4.36 12.53
C TYR A 232 2.63 -3.67 13.86
N ASP A 233 1.86 -3.93 14.91
CA ASP A 233 2.13 -3.43 16.26
C ASP A 233 3.45 -3.98 16.81
N THR A 234 3.70 -5.29 16.67
CA THR A 234 4.94 -5.95 17.06
C THR A 234 6.14 -5.39 16.28
N TRP A 235 6.05 -5.39 14.94
CA TRP A 235 7.15 -4.96 14.07
C TRP A 235 7.53 -3.49 14.27
N SER A 236 6.53 -2.62 14.42
CA SER A 236 6.77 -1.18 14.57
C SER A 236 7.30 -0.78 15.94
N LYS A 237 7.16 -1.63 16.94
CA LYS A 237 7.81 -1.52 18.26
C LYS A 237 9.21 -2.13 18.28
N TYR A 238 9.63 -2.79 17.18
CA TYR A 238 10.86 -3.57 17.12
C TYR A 238 10.90 -4.70 18.14
N GLU A 239 9.74 -5.24 18.48
CA GLU A 239 9.62 -6.40 19.36
C GLU A 239 9.84 -7.69 18.57
N PRO A 240 10.50 -8.71 19.13
CA PRO A 240 10.67 -10.01 18.47
C PRO A 240 9.32 -10.74 18.40
N GLU A 241 9.03 -11.38 17.26
CA GLU A 241 7.85 -12.24 17.11
C GLU A 241 8.02 -13.59 17.82
N SER A 242 9.27 -14.02 18.01
CA SER A 242 9.61 -15.28 18.62
C SER A 242 10.91 -15.17 19.41
N GLU A 243 11.05 -16.00 20.41
CA GLU A 243 12.32 -16.14 21.09
C GLU A 243 13.33 -16.88 20.20
N GLY A 244 14.61 -16.49 20.27
CA GLY A 244 15.65 -17.13 19.48
C GLY A 244 16.99 -16.40 19.54
N VAL A 245 17.99 -16.99 18.88
CA VAL A 245 19.32 -16.39 18.70
C VAL A 245 19.62 -16.24 17.22
N LEU A 246 19.73 -14.98 16.75
CA LEU A 246 20.20 -14.70 15.40
C LEU A 246 21.73 -14.66 15.37
N ILE A 247 22.33 -15.44 14.46
CA ILE A 247 23.76 -15.38 14.17
C ILE A 247 23.92 -14.73 12.79
N ALA A 248 24.24 -13.43 12.76
CA ALA A 248 24.53 -12.71 11.52
C ALA A 248 26.04 -12.80 11.24
N TYR A 249 26.40 -13.21 10.01
CA TYR A 249 27.80 -13.32 9.58
C TYR A 249 27.97 -13.06 8.09
N ALA A 250 29.20 -12.73 7.70
CA ALA A 250 29.64 -12.72 6.30
C ALA A 250 30.89 -13.59 6.18
N SER A 251 31.07 -14.28 5.05
CA SER A 251 32.21 -15.17 4.83
C SER A 251 32.61 -15.16 3.35
N ILE A 252 33.92 -14.91 3.09
CA ILE A 252 34.47 -14.94 1.73
C ILE A 252 35.01 -16.34 1.40
N HIS A 253 35.68 -16.98 2.36
CA HIS A 253 36.37 -18.27 2.17
C HIS A 253 35.76 -19.42 2.96
N GLY A 254 34.56 -19.28 3.51
CA GLY A 254 33.84 -20.33 4.23
C GLY A 254 34.22 -20.51 5.69
N GLY A 255 35.35 -19.96 6.18
CA GLY A 255 35.78 -20.13 7.56
C GLY A 255 34.83 -19.57 8.61
N THR A 256 34.29 -18.35 8.36
CA THR A 256 33.29 -17.75 9.25
C THR A 256 31.95 -18.50 9.18
N THR A 257 31.56 -19.00 8.00
CA THR A 257 30.40 -19.89 7.85
C THR A 257 30.48 -21.08 8.75
N ALA A 258 31.59 -21.86 8.68
CA ALA A 258 31.80 -23.03 9.50
C ALA A 258 31.79 -22.72 11.01
N ALA A 259 32.33 -21.57 11.41
CA ALA A 259 32.30 -21.13 12.80
C ALA A 259 30.87 -20.76 13.26
N ALA A 260 30.09 -20.05 12.43
CA ALA A 260 28.71 -19.67 12.70
C ALA A 260 27.79 -20.90 12.81
N GLU A 261 27.93 -21.86 11.91
CA GLU A 261 27.19 -23.13 11.92
C GLU A 261 27.50 -23.93 13.22
N ARG A 262 28.77 -24.05 13.55
CA ARG A 262 29.18 -24.75 14.79
C ARG A 262 28.68 -24.03 16.05
N LEU A 263 28.61 -22.70 16.04
CA LEU A 263 28.01 -21.95 17.14
C LEU A 263 26.50 -22.24 17.24
N GLY A 264 25.79 -22.23 16.11
CA GLY A 264 24.37 -22.58 16.05
C GLY A 264 24.06 -23.96 16.58
N GLU A 265 24.85 -24.97 16.18
CA GLU A 265 24.74 -26.36 16.72
C GLU A 265 24.93 -26.40 18.24
N ARG A 266 25.94 -25.69 18.75
CA ARG A 266 26.20 -25.64 20.21
C ARG A 266 25.07 -24.94 20.97
N LEU A 267 24.49 -23.89 20.42
CA LEU A 267 23.35 -23.20 21.02
C LEU A 267 22.13 -24.12 21.09
N ARG A 268 21.79 -24.79 19.98
CA ARG A 268 20.69 -25.79 19.96
C ARG A 268 20.90 -26.89 20.95
N THR A 269 22.11 -27.42 21.05
CA THR A 269 22.47 -28.47 22.04
C THR A 269 22.30 -27.98 23.49
N LYS A 270 22.38 -26.68 23.74
CA LYS A 270 22.15 -26.04 25.03
C LYS A 270 20.72 -25.60 25.26
N GLY A 271 19.81 -25.90 24.35
CA GLY A 271 18.39 -25.61 24.46
C GLY A 271 18.01 -24.18 24.02
N ALA A 272 18.85 -23.48 23.25
CA ALA A 272 18.42 -22.23 22.60
C ALA A 272 17.38 -22.58 21.54
N PRO A 273 16.25 -21.88 21.51
CA PRO A 273 15.21 -22.05 20.48
C PRO A 273 15.71 -21.64 19.11
#